data_8e7371d18fbd6f38469ee6407c28a1a5
#
_entry.id   8e7371d18fbd6f38469ee6407c28a1a5
#
_cell.length_a   1.000
_cell.length_b   1.000
_cell.length_c   1.000
_cell.angle_alpha   90.00
_cell.angle_beta   90.00
_cell.angle_gamma   90.00
#
_symmetry.space_group_name_H-M   'P 1'
#
loop_
_entity.id
_entity.type
_entity.pdbx_description
1 polymer ?
#
loop_
_entity_poly.entity_id
_entity_poly.type
_entity_poly.pdbx_seq_one_letter_code
_entity_poly.pdbx_strand_id
1 'polypeptide(L)' 'MQQWKPTPAAASELGISKDTLKRKMESRGGFLENKVHYNLGPIKNSTITWNVDRIRDAFNNRGLQARSQQGVS' A
#
# COMPACT_ATOMS: atom_id res chain seq x y z
N MET A 1 0.28 13.78 -11.66
CA MET A 1 1.18 12.69 -12.08
C MET A 1 1.46 11.79 -10.90
N GLN A 2 1.25 10.48 -11.06
CA GLN A 2 1.48 9.52 -9.98
C GLN A 2 2.96 9.26 -9.82
N GLN A 3 3.41 9.17 -8.57
CA GLN A 3 4.80 8.89 -8.27
C GLN A 3 4.95 7.50 -7.68
N TRP A 4 5.91 6.78 -8.19
CA TRP A 4 6.26 5.46 -7.71
C TRP A 4 7.53 5.57 -6.87
N LYS A 5 7.45 5.18 -5.61
CA LYS A 5 8.54 5.35 -4.66
C LYS A 5 9.04 4.01 -4.14
N PRO A 6 10.33 3.92 -3.78
CA PRO A 6 10.85 2.69 -3.17
C PRO A 6 10.25 2.47 -1.79
N THR A 7 10.39 1.24 -1.29
CA THR A 7 9.77 0.84 -0.04
C THR A 7 10.05 1.77 1.15
N PRO A 8 11.29 2.19 1.42
CA PRO A 8 11.54 3.06 2.57
C PRO A 8 10.82 4.41 2.44
N ALA A 9 10.85 5.01 1.27
CA ALA A 9 10.20 6.30 1.05
C ALA A 9 8.69 6.18 1.14
N ALA A 10 8.12 5.13 0.54
CA ALA A 10 6.68 4.90 0.57
C ALA A 10 6.19 4.67 2.01
N ALA A 11 6.88 3.83 2.76
CA ALA A 11 6.51 3.54 4.14
C ALA A 11 6.56 4.81 4.99
N SER A 12 7.60 5.61 4.82
CA SER A 12 7.75 6.88 5.55
C SER A 12 6.58 7.83 5.25
N GLU A 13 6.22 7.98 3.98
CA GLU A 13 5.12 8.86 3.61
C GLU A 13 3.78 8.38 4.13
N LEU A 14 3.59 7.06 4.21
CA LEU A 14 2.36 6.48 4.73
C LEU A 14 2.33 6.41 6.25
N GLY A 15 3.46 6.69 6.91
CA GLY A 15 3.54 6.66 8.36
C GLY A 15 3.50 5.26 8.95
N ILE A 16 3.95 4.26 8.22
CA ILE A 16 3.95 2.86 8.67
C ILE A 16 5.35 2.25 8.46
N SER A 17 5.57 1.10 9.08
CA SER A 17 6.84 0.39 8.90
C SER A 17 6.88 -0.29 7.54
N LYS A 18 8.10 -0.59 7.08
CA LYS A 18 8.29 -1.32 5.82
C LYS A 18 7.64 -2.70 5.88
N ASP A 19 7.74 -3.37 7.01
CA ASP A 19 7.11 -4.69 7.19
C ASP A 19 5.60 -4.61 7.11
N THR A 20 5.00 -3.59 7.73
CA THR A 20 3.56 -3.38 7.66
C THR A 20 3.12 -3.15 6.23
N LEU A 21 3.86 -2.33 5.48
CA LEU A 21 3.55 -2.06 4.08
C LEU A 21 3.59 -3.35 3.25
N LYS A 22 4.62 -4.18 3.43
CA LYS A 22 4.75 -5.43 2.69
C LYS A 22 3.64 -6.41 3.02
N ARG A 23 3.16 -6.42 4.26
CA ARG A 23 2.07 -7.32 4.67
C ARG A 23 0.74 -6.96 4.02
N LYS A 24 0.61 -5.74 3.52
CA LYS A 24 -0.62 -5.32 2.84
C LYS A 24 -0.68 -5.76 1.37
N MET A 25 0.40 -6.35 0.84
CA MET A 25 0.42 -6.86 -0.52
C MET A 25 -0.51 -8.07 -0.66
N GLU A 26 -1.16 -8.18 -1.82
CA GLU A 26 -2.07 -9.30 -2.07
C GLU A 26 -1.37 -10.66 -1.95
N SER A 27 -0.10 -10.73 -2.32
CA SER A 27 0.69 -11.96 -2.22
C SER A 27 0.90 -12.39 -0.76
N ARG A 28 0.62 -11.53 0.19
CA ARG A 28 0.72 -11.82 1.62
C ARG A 28 -0.62 -11.75 2.33
N GLY A 29 -1.70 -11.83 1.57
CA GLY A 29 -3.04 -11.80 2.13
C GLY A 29 -3.59 -10.40 2.39
N GLY A 30 -2.90 -9.37 1.90
CA GLY A 30 -3.37 -7.99 2.02
C GLY A 30 -4.28 -7.58 0.88
N PHE A 31 -4.65 -6.32 0.86
CA PHE A 31 -5.59 -5.79 -0.13
C PHE A 31 -4.92 -4.94 -1.22
N LEU A 32 -3.62 -4.73 -1.16
CA LEU A 32 -2.91 -3.97 -2.18
C LEU A 32 -2.62 -4.86 -3.38
N GLU A 33 -3.03 -4.41 -4.56
CA GLU A 33 -2.95 -5.20 -5.78
C GLU A 33 -1.67 -4.90 -6.56
N ASN A 34 -1.07 -5.93 -7.11
CA ASN A 34 0.09 -5.82 -7.98
C ASN A 34 -0.26 -4.98 -9.21
N LYS A 35 0.66 -4.12 -9.63
CA LYS A 35 0.52 -3.22 -10.77
C LYS A 35 -0.44 -2.06 -10.56
N VAL A 36 -1.24 -2.10 -9.52
CA VAL A 36 -2.16 -1.00 -9.17
C VAL A 36 -1.55 -0.17 -8.05
N HIS A 37 -1.22 -0.81 -6.95
CA HIS A 37 -0.70 -0.15 -5.76
C HIS A 37 0.81 -0.28 -5.64
N TYR A 38 1.37 -1.32 -6.19
CA TYR A 38 2.82 -1.54 -6.18
C TYR A 38 3.25 -2.22 -7.46
N ASN A 39 4.53 -2.16 -7.75
CA ASN A 39 5.09 -2.73 -8.97
C ASN A 39 6.34 -3.52 -8.62
N LEU A 40 6.33 -4.80 -8.96
CA LEU A 40 7.50 -5.65 -8.82
C LEU A 40 8.43 -5.42 -10.00
N GLY A 41 9.72 -5.38 -9.74
CA GLY A 41 10.69 -5.24 -10.82
C GLY A 41 10.73 -6.47 -11.73
N PRO A 42 11.45 -6.37 -12.84
CA PRO A 42 11.50 -7.47 -13.80
C PRO A 42 12.30 -8.69 -13.33
N ILE A 43 13.11 -8.53 -12.29
CA ILE A 43 13.89 -9.62 -11.73
C ILE A 43 13.65 -9.70 -10.22
N LYS A 44 13.98 -10.86 -9.64
CA LYS A 44 13.70 -11.17 -8.24
C LYS A 44 14.26 -10.13 -7.25
N ASN A 45 15.42 -9.58 -7.55
CA ASN A 45 16.10 -8.65 -6.65
C ASN A 45 15.82 -7.18 -6.97
N SER A 46 14.90 -6.90 -7.89
CA SER A 46 14.54 -5.52 -8.21
C SER A 46 13.83 -4.86 -7.04
N THR A 47 14.05 -3.56 -6.88
CA THR A 47 13.36 -2.77 -5.87
C THR A 47 11.87 -2.69 -6.19
N ILE A 48 11.04 -2.98 -5.20
CA ILE A 48 9.60 -2.79 -5.32
C ILE A 48 9.31 -1.29 -5.23
N THR A 49 8.50 -0.80 -6.16
CA THR A 49 8.04 0.59 -6.13
C THR A 49 6.56 0.64 -5.79
N TRP A 50 6.14 1.71 -5.14
CA TRP A 50 4.80 1.83 -4.58
C TRP A 50 4.14 3.13 -5.05
N ASN A 51 2.87 3.01 -5.43
CA ASN A 51 2.05 4.19 -5.75
C ASN A 51 1.41 4.69 -4.46
N VAL A 52 2.07 5.64 -3.82
CA VAL A 52 1.67 6.14 -2.51
C VAL A 52 0.26 6.72 -2.53
N ASP A 53 -0.08 7.45 -3.59
CA ASP A 53 -1.41 8.08 -3.68
C ASP A 53 -2.52 7.05 -3.70
N ARG A 54 -2.38 6.00 -4.50
CA ARG A 54 -3.37 4.93 -4.58
C ARG A 54 -3.45 4.12 -3.28
N ILE A 55 -2.29 3.90 -2.65
CA ILE A 55 -2.26 3.19 -1.36
C ILE A 55 -2.96 4.01 -0.29
N ARG A 56 -2.71 5.31 -0.27
CA ARG A 56 -3.35 6.20 0.70
C ARG A 56 -4.87 6.17 0.54
N ASP A 57 -5.34 6.22 -0.69
CA ASP A 57 -6.77 6.12 -0.99
C ASP A 57 -7.34 4.77 -0.53
N ALA A 58 -6.62 3.68 -0.78
CA ALA A 58 -7.05 2.35 -0.36
C ALA A 58 -7.15 2.25 1.16
N PHE A 59 -6.18 2.79 1.88
CA PHE A 59 -6.20 2.81 3.34
C PHE A 59 -7.39 3.64 3.85
N ASN A 60 -7.62 4.79 3.23
CA ASN A 60 -8.73 5.66 3.62
C ASN A 60 -10.07 4.98 3.40
N ASN A 61 -10.25 4.32 2.27
CA ASN A 61 -11.48 3.59 1.98
C ASN A 61 -11.71 2.46 2.98
N ARG A 62 -10.66 1.71 3.34
CA ARG A 62 -10.76 0.66 4.35
C ARG A 62 -11.14 1.22 5.71
N GLY A 63 -10.55 2.37 6.07
CA GLY A 63 -10.88 3.04 7.31
C GLY A 63 -12.34 3.48 7.37
N LEU A 64 -12.85 4.03 6.28
CA LEU A 64 -14.24 4.45 6.19
C LEU A 64 -15.19 3.26 6.28
N GLN A 65 -14.87 2.16 5.61
CA GLN A 65 -15.68 0.95 5.67
C GLN A 65 -15.72 0.37 7.08
N ALA A 66 -14.57 0.33 7.75
CA ALA A 66 -14.50 -0.18 9.12
C ALA A 66 -15.35 0.65 10.07
N ARG A 67 -15.30 1.97 9.95
CA ARG A 67 -16.09 2.86 10.78
C ARG A 67 -17.57 2.71 10.51
N SER A 68 -17.95 2.57 9.25
CA SER A 68 -19.35 2.36 8.88
C SER A 68 -19.89 1.06 9.45
N GLN A 69 -19.10 -0.01 9.37
CA GLN A 69 -19.49 -1.32 9.86
C GLN A 69 -19.68 -1.35 11.37
N GLN A 70 -18.88 -0.57 12.08
CA GLN A 70 -18.98 -0.51 13.53
C GLN A 70 -20.13 0.36 14.01
N GLY A 71 -20.75 1.11 13.11
CA GLY A 71 -21.85 1.97 13.48
C GLY A 71 -21.45 3.10 14.39
N VAL A 72 -20.18 3.36 14.55
CA VAL A 72 -19.63 4.42 15.39
C VAL A 72 -19.06 5.48 14.50
N SER A 73 -19.47 6.65 14.72
CA SER A 73 -18.97 7.79 13.98
C SER A 73 -17.91 8.53 14.77
#